data_05bdaf827a36958a8cc3cc54f58d0754
#
_entry.id   05bdaf827a36958a8cc3cc54f58d0754
#
_cell.length_a   1.000
_cell.length_b   1.000
_cell.length_c   1.000
_cell.angle_alpha   90.00
_cell.angle_beta   90.00
_cell.angle_gamma   90.00
#
_symmetry.space_group_name_H-M   'P 1'
#
loop_
_entity.id
_entity.type
_entity.pdbx_description
1 polymer ?
#
loop_
_entity_poly.entity_id
_entity_poly.type
_entity_poly.pdbx_seq_one_letter_code
_entity_poly.pdbx_strand_id
1 'polypeptide(L)'
;MIKKYIQENEERMLDELFSLIRIPSVSAQQAHKPDMQRCAERWKELLLMAGVDRAEVMPSDGNPMVYGEKMVDPTAKTVLIYGHYDVMPAEPFELWNSEPFEAEVRDGRIWARGADDDKGQSFIQAKAFEYVAKNNLLKHNIKFILEGEEEVGSPSLGAFIEKHKELLKCDVILVSDTSMIGEDIPTLTTGLRGIAYWQIEVTGPNRDVHSGHYGGAIANPINVLCKLIADATNEDGRILFPGFYDKVEEASDDERKMLASIPLDLEGYKKSIEVDELFGEKGYSTLERTGFRPSFDVCGIWGGYTGDGAKTVIASKAYAKLSCRLVPHQDYKEIGQLVSDYFKRVAPKSVKVDIKFLHGGQGYVCPIDMPAYKAAERGVEMVFGKRPLAARLGGSIPIISTFEQILGVKTILMGFGLESNAIHSPNENMPLSMFRKGIEAVVNFHLEYDKL
;
A
#
# COMPACT_ATOMS: atom_id res chain seq x y z
N MET A 1 8.68 10.50 30.43
CA MET A 1 9.97 10.86 29.79
C MET A 1 9.82 11.06 28.28
N ILE A 2 9.23 10.12 27.53
CA ILE A 2 9.08 10.18 26.07
C ILE A 2 8.31 11.45 25.63
N LYS A 3 7.11 11.68 26.16
CA LYS A 3 6.28 12.87 25.82
C LYS A 3 7.03 14.19 25.99
N LYS A 4 7.81 14.32 27.06
CA LYS A 4 8.62 15.51 27.32
C LYS A 4 9.72 15.67 26.26
N TYR A 5 10.40 14.57 25.90
CA TYR A 5 11.43 14.61 24.85
C TYR A 5 10.84 15.02 23.50
N ILE A 6 9.68 14.46 23.12
CA ILE A 6 8.99 14.84 21.88
C ILE A 6 8.67 16.33 21.90
N GLN A 7 8.06 16.82 22.98
CA GLN A 7 7.68 18.23 23.12
C GLN A 7 8.88 19.18 23.06
N GLU A 8 10.00 18.82 23.69
CA GLU A 8 11.23 19.67 23.72
C GLU A 8 11.98 19.65 22.38
N ASN A 9 11.74 18.67 21.52
CA ASN A 9 12.44 18.50 20.24
C ASN A 9 11.52 18.65 19.02
N GLU A 10 10.24 18.96 19.20
CA GLU A 10 9.25 18.95 18.11
C GLU A 10 9.61 19.89 16.96
N GLU A 11 10.02 21.13 17.28
CA GLU A 11 10.41 22.10 16.24
C GLU A 11 11.56 21.57 15.38
N ARG A 12 12.60 21.02 16.02
CA ARG A 12 13.72 20.41 15.31
C ARG A 12 13.27 19.19 14.47
N MET A 13 12.42 18.32 15.03
CA MET A 13 11.92 17.14 14.31
C MET A 13 11.10 17.55 13.08
N LEU A 14 10.27 18.58 13.20
CA LEU A 14 9.50 19.11 12.07
C LEU A 14 10.40 19.75 11.02
N ASP A 15 11.41 20.53 11.39
CA ASP A 15 12.37 21.11 10.45
C ASP A 15 13.13 20.02 9.68
N GLU A 16 13.51 18.93 10.35
CA GLU A 16 14.17 17.79 9.73
C GLU A 16 13.22 17.06 8.75
N LEU A 17 11.97 16.81 9.13
CA LEU A 17 10.95 16.23 8.23
C LEU A 17 10.69 17.14 7.04
N PHE A 18 10.52 18.44 7.27
CA PHE A 18 10.29 19.41 6.18
C PHE A 18 11.45 19.49 5.21
N SER A 19 12.68 19.25 5.69
CA SER A 19 13.85 19.16 4.81
C SER A 19 13.81 17.97 3.84
N LEU A 20 13.11 16.87 4.21
CA LEU A 20 12.85 15.75 3.32
C LEU A 20 11.70 16.06 2.35
N ILE A 21 10.62 16.65 2.87
CA ILE A 21 9.42 16.96 2.08
C ILE A 21 9.74 17.96 0.97
N ARG A 22 10.58 18.97 1.23
CA ARG A 22 11.04 19.95 0.22
C ARG A 22 11.77 19.35 -0.96
N ILE A 23 12.18 18.09 -0.87
CA ILE A 23 12.78 17.38 -2.01
C ILE A 23 11.65 16.61 -2.70
N PRO A 24 11.20 17.03 -3.90
CA PRO A 24 10.09 16.40 -4.60
C PRO A 24 10.53 15.08 -5.24
N SER A 25 10.69 14.06 -4.43
CA SER A 25 11.15 12.73 -4.84
C SER A 25 10.02 11.92 -5.51
N VAL A 26 9.52 12.42 -6.64
CA VAL A 26 8.42 11.80 -7.41
C VAL A 26 9.00 10.72 -8.32
N SER A 27 8.92 9.46 -7.91
CA SER A 27 9.52 8.32 -8.62
C SER A 27 8.95 8.08 -10.01
N ALA A 28 7.67 8.37 -10.21
CA ALA A 28 6.98 8.19 -11.49
C ALA A 28 7.42 9.17 -12.59
N GLN A 29 8.12 10.25 -12.24
CA GLN A 29 8.46 11.33 -13.16
C GLN A 29 9.97 11.45 -13.40
N GLN A 30 10.40 11.29 -14.64
CA GLN A 30 11.80 11.33 -15.02
C GLN A 30 12.50 12.66 -14.66
N ALA A 31 11.77 13.77 -14.63
CA ALA A 31 12.28 15.08 -14.25
C ALA A 31 12.80 15.10 -12.80
N HIS A 32 12.26 14.29 -11.93
CA HIS A 32 12.60 14.19 -10.50
C HIS A 32 13.67 13.14 -10.19
N LYS A 33 14.27 12.51 -11.20
CA LYS A 33 15.35 11.54 -10.96
C LYS A 33 16.55 12.10 -10.15
N PRO A 34 16.99 13.36 -10.32
CA PRO A 34 18.00 13.95 -9.43
C PRO A 34 17.51 14.12 -7.99
N ASP A 35 16.21 14.36 -7.81
CA ASP A 35 15.60 14.53 -6.49
C ASP A 35 15.58 13.21 -5.70
N MET A 36 15.45 12.08 -6.38
CA MET A 36 15.56 10.77 -5.76
C MET A 36 16.90 10.58 -5.06
N GLN A 37 18.01 10.91 -5.76
CA GLN A 37 19.34 10.85 -5.16
C GLN A 37 19.52 11.83 -4.00
N ARG A 38 19.01 13.08 -4.14
CA ARG A 38 19.10 14.09 -3.09
C ARG A 38 18.32 13.67 -1.83
N CYS A 39 17.13 13.08 -2.03
CA CYS A 39 16.31 12.60 -0.92
C CYS A 39 16.98 11.42 -0.19
N ALA A 40 17.55 10.47 -0.92
CA ALA A 40 18.31 9.37 -0.35
C ALA A 40 19.52 9.86 0.47
N GLU A 41 20.31 10.81 -0.05
CA GLU A 41 21.42 11.40 0.71
C GLU A 41 20.94 12.14 1.97
N ARG A 42 19.81 12.85 1.88
CA ARG A 42 19.22 13.52 3.04
C ARG A 42 18.76 12.52 4.10
N TRP A 43 18.15 11.42 3.72
CA TRP A 43 17.79 10.34 4.65
C TRP A 43 19.01 9.73 5.33
N LYS A 44 20.07 9.46 4.58
CA LYS A 44 21.34 8.98 5.15
C LYS A 44 21.88 9.93 6.23
N GLU A 45 21.91 11.26 5.96
CA GLU A 45 22.33 12.25 6.95
C GLU A 45 21.47 12.20 8.21
N LEU A 46 20.14 12.13 8.05
CA LEU A 46 19.20 12.10 9.18
C LEU A 46 19.33 10.82 10.01
N LEU A 47 19.59 9.67 9.41
CA LEU A 47 19.85 8.44 10.13
C LEU A 47 21.14 8.53 10.95
N LEU A 48 22.21 9.08 10.37
CA LEU A 48 23.46 9.34 11.11
C LEU A 48 23.24 10.31 12.29
N MET A 49 22.47 11.37 12.10
CA MET A 49 22.10 12.30 13.17
C MET A 49 21.25 11.64 14.25
N ALA A 50 20.38 10.70 13.88
CA ALA A 50 19.58 9.90 14.80
C ALA A 50 20.42 8.92 15.64
N GLY A 51 21.61 8.54 15.18
CA GLY A 51 22.56 7.74 15.96
C GLY A 51 22.80 6.32 15.46
N VAL A 52 22.55 6.05 14.16
CA VAL A 52 23.04 4.80 13.56
C VAL A 52 24.57 4.81 13.50
N ASP A 53 25.18 3.65 13.57
CA ASP A 53 26.65 3.51 13.50
C ASP A 53 27.17 3.67 12.06
N ARG A 54 26.32 3.31 11.09
CA ARG A 54 26.63 3.36 9.65
C ARG A 54 25.34 3.69 8.87
N ALA A 55 25.46 4.54 7.86
CA ALA A 55 24.42 4.74 6.86
C ALA A 55 25.04 4.94 5.47
N GLU A 56 24.41 4.35 4.45
CA GLU A 56 24.90 4.37 3.06
C GLU A 56 23.73 4.54 2.09
N VAL A 57 23.99 5.27 1.01
CA VAL A 57 23.15 5.26 -0.19
C VAL A 57 23.69 4.21 -1.13
N MET A 58 22.94 3.15 -1.33
CA MET A 58 23.36 1.97 -2.10
C MET A 58 22.72 1.97 -3.48
N PRO A 59 23.46 1.67 -4.53
CA PRO A 59 22.90 1.59 -5.88
C PRO A 59 21.95 0.39 -6.00
N SER A 60 20.86 0.57 -6.74
CA SER A 60 19.94 -0.47 -7.19
C SER A 60 19.83 -0.43 -8.72
N ASP A 61 19.02 -1.32 -9.30
CA ASP A 61 18.70 -1.29 -10.73
C ASP A 61 17.79 -0.10 -11.11
N GLY A 62 17.23 0.59 -10.12
CA GLY A 62 16.38 1.78 -10.28
C GLY A 62 16.86 2.96 -9.44
N ASN A 63 16.00 3.44 -8.53
CA ASN A 63 16.36 4.48 -7.58
C ASN A 63 17.19 3.92 -6.42
N PRO A 64 18.13 4.69 -5.83
CA PRO A 64 19.02 4.19 -4.78
C PRO A 64 18.26 3.78 -3.52
N MET A 65 18.80 2.80 -2.79
CA MET A 65 18.32 2.40 -1.47
C MET A 65 19.14 3.10 -0.39
N VAL A 66 18.48 3.47 0.72
CA VAL A 66 19.19 3.98 1.89
C VAL A 66 19.27 2.87 2.92
N TYR A 67 20.47 2.48 3.28
CA TYR A 67 20.72 1.53 4.35
C TYR A 67 21.27 2.24 5.58
N GLY A 68 20.81 1.83 6.77
CA GLY A 68 21.35 2.28 8.04
C GLY A 68 21.41 1.14 9.06
N GLU A 69 22.34 1.17 10.00
CA GLU A 69 22.41 0.15 11.05
C GLU A 69 22.95 0.69 12.38
N LYS A 70 22.39 0.15 13.46
CA LYS A 70 22.89 0.24 14.84
C LYS A 70 23.00 -1.15 15.40
N MET A 71 24.24 -1.59 15.59
CA MET A 71 24.55 -2.92 16.13
C MET A 71 24.90 -2.81 17.62
N VAL A 72 24.00 -3.28 18.47
CA VAL A 72 24.21 -3.29 19.94
C VAL A 72 25.04 -4.50 20.34
N ASP A 73 24.69 -5.69 19.82
CA ASP A 73 25.39 -6.96 20.06
C ASP A 73 25.17 -7.87 18.86
N PRO A 74 26.21 -8.53 18.32
CA PRO A 74 26.06 -9.45 17.19
C PRO A 74 25.11 -10.64 17.44
N THR A 75 24.87 -10.99 18.70
CA THR A 75 23.97 -12.08 19.10
C THR A 75 22.56 -11.63 19.44
N ALA A 76 22.33 -10.32 19.55
CA ALA A 76 21.01 -9.77 19.84
C ALA A 76 20.08 -9.91 18.63
N LYS A 77 18.78 -9.98 18.91
CA LYS A 77 17.74 -9.92 17.87
C LYS A 77 17.90 -8.65 17.02
N THR A 78 17.46 -8.71 15.80
CA THR A 78 17.54 -7.59 14.85
C THR A 78 16.16 -7.23 14.33
N VAL A 79 15.79 -5.96 14.45
CA VAL A 79 14.62 -5.36 13.80
C VAL A 79 15.07 -4.65 12.54
N LEU A 80 14.49 -5.01 11.39
CA LEU A 80 14.65 -4.28 10.13
C LEU A 80 13.47 -3.31 9.96
N ILE A 81 13.75 -2.03 9.90
CA ILE A 81 12.76 -0.99 9.63
C ILE A 81 12.76 -0.72 8.13
N TYR A 82 11.59 -0.86 7.51
CA TYR A 82 11.38 -0.54 6.11
C TYR A 82 10.47 0.67 5.98
N GLY A 83 10.71 1.49 4.97
CA GLY A 83 9.87 2.56 4.50
C GLY A 83 10.29 3.03 3.12
N HIS A 84 9.58 4.02 2.57
CA HIS A 84 9.94 4.60 1.29
C HIS A 84 10.07 6.12 1.33
N TYR A 85 10.86 6.67 0.43
CA TYR A 85 11.13 8.10 0.38
C TYR A 85 10.62 8.75 -0.91
N ASP A 86 10.15 7.95 -1.85
CA ASP A 86 9.44 8.47 -3.01
C ASP A 86 7.99 8.84 -2.63
N VAL A 87 7.39 9.63 -3.48
CA VAL A 87 6.03 10.12 -3.29
C VAL A 87 5.28 10.16 -4.63
N MET A 88 3.95 10.08 -4.56
CA MET A 88 3.08 10.26 -5.72
C MET A 88 3.20 11.66 -6.33
N PRO A 89 2.93 11.82 -7.64
CA PRO A 89 2.77 13.12 -8.27
C PRO A 89 1.79 14.01 -7.51
N ALA A 90 2.08 15.31 -7.44
CA ALA A 90 1.23 16.27 -6.72
C ALA A 90 0.09 16.83 -7.57
N GLU A 91 0.09 16.59 -8.88
CA GLU A 91 -0.96 17.07 -9.79
C GLU A 91 -2.35 16.50 -9.42
N PRO A 92 -3.42 17.27 -9.56
CA PRO A 92 -3.48 18.63 -10.11
C PRO A 92 -3.15 19.71 -9.05
N PHE A 93 -2.16 20.55 -9.33
CA PHE A 93 -1.65 21.59 -8.40
C PHE A 93 -2.71 22.62 -7.99
N GLU A 94 -3.64 22.93 -8.88
CA GLU A 94 -4.71 23.92 -8.65
C GLU A 94 -5.70 23.51 -7.53
N LEU A 95 -5.69 22.27 -7.10
CA LEU A 95 -6.53 21.78 -6.01
C LEU A 95 -5.84 21.80 -4.64
N TRP A 96 -4.56 22.19 -4.59
CA TRP A 96 -3.86 22.35 -3.34
C TRP A 96 -4.12 23.72 -2.70
N ASN A 97 -4.31 23.73 -1.39
CA ASN A 97 -4.48 24.96 -0.60
C ASN A 97 -3.14 25.60 -0.20
N SER A 98 -2.03 24.89 -0.37
CA SER A 98 -0.64 25.33 -0.14
C SER A 98 0.28 24.59 -1.10
N GLU A 99 1.53 25.06 -1.26
CA GLU A 99 2.51 24.42 -2.14
C GLU A 99 2.79 22.98 -1.68
N PRO A 100 2.65 21.96 -2.54
CA PRO A 100 2.70 20.54 -2.13
C PRO A 100 3.99 20.11 -1.45
N PHE A 101 5.11 20.73 -1.79
CA PHE A 101 6.44 20.40 -1.27
C PHE A 101 7.00 21.45 -0.29
N GLU A 102 6.21 22.46 0.07
CA GLU A 102 6.53 23.40 1.13
C GLU A 102 5.64 23.09 2.36
N ALA A 103 6.10 22.12 3.15
CA ALA A 103 5.35 21.65 4.30
C ALA A 103 5.08 22.79 5.32
N GLU A 104 3.85 22.86 5.78
CA GLU A 104 3.43 23.79 6.83
C GLU A 104 2.60 23.08 7.91
N VAL A 105 2.62 23.64 9.11
CA VAL A 105 1.69 23.25 10.18
C VAL A 105 0.52 24.22 10.19
N ARG A 106 -0.66 23.71 9.92
CA ARG A 106 -1.92 24.47 9.95
C ARG A 106 -3.01 23.63 10.61
N ASP A 107 -3.80 24.20 11.49
CA ASP A 107 -4.91 23.54 12.18
C ASP A 107 -4.53 22.20 12.86
N GLY A 108 -3.31 22.14 13.43
CA GLY A 108 -2.80 20.97 14.13
C GLY A 108 -2.42 19.79 13.22
N ARG A 109 -2.23 20.04 11.93
CA ARG A 109 -1.83 19.05 10.91
C ARG A 109 -0.61 19.54 10.12
N ILE A 110 0.21 18.62 9.68
CA ILE A 110 1.29 18.85 8.70
C ILE A 110 0.65 18.68 7.31
N TRP A 111 0.75 19.70 6.46
CA TRP A 111 0.19 19.70 5.11
C TRP A 111 1.31 19.67 4.09
N ALA A 112 1.42 18.59 3.33
CA ALA A 112 2.32 18.45 2.19
C ALA A 112 2.17 17.08 1.53
N ARG A 113 2.63 16.92 0.29
CA ARG A 113 2.84 15.62 -0.33
C ARG A 113 3.97 14.87 0.39
N GLY A 114 3.70 13.61 0.82
CA GLY A 114 4.62 12.81 1.63
C GLY A 114 4.56 13.12 3.14
N ALA A 115 3.62 13.97 3.59
CA ALA A 115 3.44 14.23 5.02
C ALA A 115 2.99 12.98 5.78
N ASP A 116 2.24 12.10 5.14
CA ASP A 116 1.80 10.81 5.66
C ASP A 116 2.47 9.66 4.90
N ASP A 117 2.40 9.64 3.60
CA ASP A 117 2.80 8.57 2.69
C ASP A 117 4.11 8.90 1.96
N ASP A 118 5.24 8.35 2.34
CA ASP A 118 5.56 7.65 3.61
C ASP A 118 6.67 8.38 4.37
N LYS A 119 7.11 9.58 3.87
CA LYS A 119 8.17 10.36 4.55
C LYS A 119 7.83 10.64 6.01
N GLY A 120 6.57 11.02 6.30
CA GLY A 120 6.12 11.28 7.65
C GLY A 120 6.14 10.05 8.54
N GLN A 121 5.59 8.93 8.09
CA GLN A 121 5.53 7.70 8.88
C GLN A 121 6.91 7.03 9.01
N SER A 122 7.71 6.98 7.96
CA SER A 122 9.11 6.54 8.03
C SER A 122 9.95 7.41 8.97
N PHE A 123 9.65 8.72 9.01
CA PHE A 123 10.34 9.63 9.91
C PHE A 123 9.95 9.41 11.39
N ILE A 124 8.71 9.00 11.67
CA ILE A 124 8.28 8.55 13.00
C ILE A 124 9.20 7.42 13.49
N GLN A 125 9.49 6.43 12.65
CA GLN A 125 10.40 5.33 12.96
C GLN A 125 11.80 5.83 13.29
N ALA A 126 12.35 6.73 12.47
CA ALA A 126 13.68 7.31 12.69
C ALA A 126 13.76 8.12 13.99
N LYS A 127 12.69 8.85 14.38
CA LYS A 127 12.68 9.63 15.63
C LYS A 127 12.44 8.77 16.87
N ALA A 128 11.69 7.70 16.75
CA ALA A 128 11.57 6.70 17.81
C ALA A 128 12.93 6.01 18.05
N PHE A 129 13.61 5.60 16.99
CA PHE A 129 14.98 5.07 17.07
C PHE A 129 15.94 6.10 17.72
N GLU A 130 15.90 7.35 17.28
CA GLU A 130 16.73 8.43 17.86
C GLU A 130 16.59 8.49 19.40
N TYR A 131 15.34 8.42 19.89
CA TYR A 131 15.08 8.44 21.32
C TYR A 131 15.72 7.26 22.05
N VAL A 132 15.50 6.04 21.59
CA VAL A 132 16.03 4.85 22.28
C VAL A 132 17.55 4.75 22.17
N ALA A 133 18.14 5.16 21.04
CA ALA A 133 19.59 5.15 20.82
C ALA A 133 20.29 6.21 21.72
N LYS A 134 19.84 7.47 21.69
CA LYS A 134 20.45 8.55 22.46
C LYS A 134 20.30 8.40 23.98
N ASN A 135 19.30 7.67 24.44
CA ASN A 135 19.10 7.39 25.87
C ASN A 135 19.67 6.03 26.31
N ASN A 136 20.40 5.33 25.43
CA ASN A 136 20.99 4.00 25.71
C ASN A 136 19.96 2.97 26.20
N LEU A 137 18.76 3.01 25.64
CA LEU A 137 17.66 2.11 26.01
C LEU A 137 17.58 0.86 25.11
N LEU A 138 18.28 0.88 23.98
CA LEU A 138 18.23 -0.17 22.96
C LEU A 138 19.03 -1.42 23.36
N LYS A 139 18.41 -2.60 23.30
CA LYS A 139 19.05 -3.91 23.59
C LYS A 139 19.06 -4.86 22.41
N HIS A 140 18.38 -4.52 21.33
CA HIS A 140 18.38 -5.27 20.05
C HIS A 140 19.06 -4.45 18.96
N ASN A 141 19.44 -5.11 17.88
CA ASN A 141 20.01 -4.44 16.71
C ASN A 141 18.92 -3.82 15.87
N ILE A 142 19.20 -2.69 15.24
CA ILE A 142 18.29 -2.04 14.30
C ILE A 142 18.99 -1.87 12.97
N LYS A 143 18.25 -2.18 11.91
CA LYS A 143 18.61 -1.87 10.53
C LYS A 143 17.49 -1.07 9.88
N PHE A 144 17.86 -0.19 8.97
CA PHE A 144 16.95 0.56 8.11
C PHE A 144 17.19 0.19 6.66
N ILE A 145 16.12 0.05 5.91
CA ILE A 145 16.11 0.02 4.46
C ILE A 145 14.98 0.93 3.96
N LEU A 146 15.36 2.01 3.24
CA LEU A 146 14.39 2.95 2.67
C LEU A 146 14.55 2.93 1.16
N GLU A 147 13.46 2.70 0.44
CA GLU A 147 13.44 2.64 -1.02
C GLU A 147 12.89 3.91 -1.66
N GLY A 148 13.08 4.05 -2.97
CA GLY A 148 12.59 5.16 -3.76
C GLY A 148 11.76 4.74 -4.97
N GLU A 149 11.02 3.63 -4.89
CA GLU A 149 10.22 3.09 -5.99
C GLU A 149 8.90 2.44 -5.52
N GLU A 150 8.48 2.63 -4.26
CA GLU A 150 7.26 2.00 -3.75
C GLU A 150 6.05 2.43 -4.57
N GLU A 151 5.92 3.72 -4.85
CA GLU A 151 4.83 4.35 -5.58
C GLU A 151 4.72 3.94 -7.07
N VAL A 152 5.73 3.23 -7.57
CA VAL A 152 5.74 2.60 -8.90
C VAL A 152 5.84 1.08 -8.83
N GLY A 153 5.62 0.49 -7.64
CA GLY A 153 5.52 -0.95 -7.41
C GLY A 153 6.83 -1.65 -7.10
N SER A 154 7.83 -0.95 -6.59
CA SER A 154 9.12 -1.49 -6.10
C SER A 154 9.85 -2.43 -7.08
N PRO A 155 10.00 -2.07 -8.37
CA PRO A 155 10.51 -2.99 -9.38
C PRO A 155 11.94 -3.49 -9.09
N SER A 156 12.77 -2.70 -8.41
CA SER A 156 14.18 -3.02 -8.14
C SER A 156 14.42 -3.65 -6.77
N LEU A 157 13.46 -3.50 -5.83
CA LEU A 157 13.70 -3.87 -4.44
C LEU A 157 13.85 -5.38 -4.24
N GLY A 158 13.07 -6.22 -4.93
CA GLY A 158 13.18 -7.68 -4.83
C GLY A 158 14.58 -8.18 -5.19
N ALA A 159 15.16 -7.70 -6.29
CA ALA A 159 16.52 -8.04 -6.70
C ALA A 159 17.57 -7.50 -5.71
N PHE A 160 17.33 -6.30 -5.16
CA PHE A 160 18.21 -5.72 -4.15
C PHE A 160 18.23 -6.56 -2.86
N ILE A 161 17.07 -6.98 -2.36
CA ILE A 161 16.96 -7.82 -1.16
C ILE A 161 17.68 -9.15 -1.38
N GLU A 162 17.47 -9.82 -2.51
CA GLU A 162 18.12 -11.10 -2.82
C GLU A 162 19.66 -10.95 -2.85
N LYS A 163 20.15 -9.90 -3.49
CA LYS A 163 21.60 -9.59 -3.56
C LYS A 163 22.20 -9.26 -2.20
N HIS A 164 21.45 -8.63 -1.31
CA HIS A 164 21.92 -8.15 -0.02
C HIS A 164 21.30 -8.90 1.17
N LYS A 165 20.86 -10.13 0.96
CA LYS A 165 20.16 -10.96 1.93
C LYS A 165 20.87 -11.06 3.28
N GLU A 166 22.19 -11.29 3.26
CA GLU A 166 22.99 -11.38 4.51
C GLU A 166 23.07 -10.02 5.24
N LEU A 167 23.18 -8.91 4.49
CA LEU A 167 23.18 -7.56 5.07
C LEU A 167 21.83 -7.24 5.74
N LEU A 168 20.74 -7.67 5.11
CA LEU A 168 19.36 -7.40 5.56
C LEU A 168 18.82 -8.45 6.53
N LYS A 169 19.61 -9.47 6.89
CA LYS A 169 19.21 -10.49 7.83
C LYS A 169 18.67 -9.88 9.13
N CYS A 170 17.48 -10.30 9.55
CA CYS A 170 16.75 -9.80 10.71
C CYS A 170 15.85 -10.87 11.30
N ASP A 171 15.26 -10.61 12.46
CA ASP A 171 14.29 -11.49 13.13
C ASP A 171 12.85 -11.04 12.89
N VAL A 172 12.64 -9.77 12.62
CA VAL A 172 11.35 -9.17 12.30
C VAL A 172 11.54 -7.89 11.48
N ILE A 173 10.55 -7.57 10.64
CA ILE A 173 10.49 -6.32 9.90
C ILE A 173 9.41 -5.44 10.53
N LEU A 174 9.67 -4.14 10.66
CA LEU A 174 8.72 -3.14 11.14
C LEU A 174 8.45 -2.10 10.05
N VAL A 175 7.18 -1.85 9.76
CA VAL A 175 6.73 -0.95 8.71
C VAL A 175 5.62 -0.06 9.25
N SER A 176 5.65 1.24 8.94
CA SER A 176 4.60 2.19 9.33
C SER A 176 3.71 2.65 8.18
N ASP A 177 3.94 2.20 6.98
CA ASP A 177 3.20 2.54 5.76
C ASP A 177 1.80 1.90 5.71
N THR A 178 0.98 2.19 6.73
CA THR A 178 -0.42 1.75 6.83
C THR A 178 -1.25 2.75 7.63
N SER A 179 -2.58 2.52 7.69
CA SER A 179 -3.50 3.42 8.37
C SER A 179 -4.18 2.78 9.57
N MET A 180 -4.54 3.60 10.56
CA MET A 180 -5.50 3.28 11.60
C MET A 180 -6.93 3.58 11.13
N ILE A 181 -7.92 2.91 11.72
CA ILE A 181 -9.34 3.16 11.42
C ILE A 181 -9.76 4.57 11.83
N GLY A 182 -9.17 5.11 12.89
CA GLY A 182 -9.43 6.47 13.34
C GLY A 182 -8.47 6.92 14.44
N GLU A 183 -8.42 8.21 14.68
CA GLU A 183 -7.51 8.83 15.67
C GLU A 183 -7.68 8.26 17.09
N ASP A 184 -8.90 7.85 17.42
CA ASP A 184 -9.26 7.23 18.72
C ASP A 184 -9.55 5.72 18.60
N ILE A 185 -9.32 5.13 17.42
CA ILE A 185 -9.53 3.71 17.16
C ILE A 185 -8.20 3.12 16.69
N PRO A 186 -7.26 2.89 17.65
CA PRO A 186 -5.95 2.37 17.29
C PRO A 186 -6.07 1.00 16.63
N THR A 187 -5.31 0.82 15.59
CA THR A 187 -5.35 -0.40 14.76
C THR A 187 -3.93 -0.86 14.47
N LEU A 188 -3.70 -2.16 14.49
CA LEU A 188 -2.54 -2.79 13.88
C LEU A 188 -3.01 -3.58 12.65
N THR A 189 -2.35 -3.34 11.54
CA THR A 189 -2.66 -4.04 10.30
C THR A 189 -2.14 -5.47 10.36
N THR A 190 -3.05 -6.45 10.27
CA THR A 190 -2.70 -7.88 10.32
C THR A 190 -2.79 -8.57 8.98
N GLY A 191 -3.23 -7.88 7.94
CA GLY A 191 -3.27 -8.43 6.60
C GLY A 191 -3.43 -7.36 5.53
N LEU A 192 -2.86 -7.65 4.38
CA LEU A 192 -2.95 -6.85 3.16
C LEU A 192 -3.44 -7.75 2.04
N ARG A 193 -4.29 -7.21 1.16
CA ARG A 193 -4.71 -7.95 -0.03
C ARG A 193 -3.58 -7.98 -1.06
N GLY A 194 -3.53 -9.09 -1.82
CA GLY A 194 -2.73 -9.17 -3.03
C GLY A 194 -3.41 -8.46 -4.20
N ILE A 195 -2.72 -8.45 -5.33
CA ILE A 195 -3.24 -7.88 -6.58
C ILE A 195 -2.84 -8.79 -7.75
N ALA A 196 -3.72 -8.85 -8.75
CA ALA A 196 -3.42 -9.39 -10.06
C ALA A 196 -4.05 -8.47 -11.12
N TYR A 197 -3.29 -8.11 -12.17
CA TYR A 197 -3.67 -7.06 -13.10
C TYR A 197 -3.44 -7.48 -14.54
N TRP A 198 -4.43 -7.22 -15.40
CA TRP A 198 -4.40 -7.62 -16.81
C TRP A 198 -4.80 -6.48 -17.76
N GLN A 199 -4.39 -6.64 -18.98
CA GLN A 199 -5.00 -5.97 -20.13
C GLN A 199 -5.59 -7.01 -21.07
N ILE A 200 -6.85 -6.83 -21.43
CA ILE A 200 -7.55 -7.66 -22.41
C ILE A 200 -7.80 -6.86 -23.70
N GLU A 201 -7.59 -7.52 -24.84
CA GLU A 201 -7.92 -7.04 -26.18
C GLU A 201 -8.90 -8.01 -26.82
N VAL A 202 -10.00 -7.49 -27.33
CA VAL A 202 -10.95 -8.23 -28.17
C VAL A 202 -10.86 -7.71 -29.60
N THR A 203 -10.47 -8.57 -30.53
CA THR A 203 -10.32 -8.24 -31.96
C THR A 203 -11.42 -8.91 -32.77
N GLY A 204 -12.17 -8.13 -33.54
CA GLY A 204 -13.22 -8.56 -34.47
C GLY A 204 -12.78 -8.46 -35.93
N PRO A 205 -13.38 -7.56 -36.74
CA PRO A 205 -13.03 -7.42 -38.15
C PRO A 205 -11.61 -6.79 -38.28
N ASN A 206 -11.03 -6.95 -39.49
CA ASN A 206 -9.67 -6.46 -39.78
C ASN A 206 -9.53 -4.91 -39.83
N ARG A 207 -10.63 -4.20 -39.79
CA ARG A 207 -10.73 -2.74 -39.74
C ARG A 207 -12.08 -2.33 -39.18
N ASP A 208 -12.21 -1.08 -38.81
CA ASP A 208 -13.49 -0.49 -38.45
C ASP A 208 -14.42 -0.53 -39.65
N VAL A 209 -15.68 -0.93 -39.44
CA VAL A 209 -16.66 -1.12 -40.51
C VAL A 209 -17.96 -0.37 -40.21
N HIS A 210 -18.72 -0.10 -41.27
CA HIS A 210 -20.01 0.61 -41.17
C HIS A 210 -21.06 -0.26 -40.47
N SER A 211 -21.63 0.23 -39.35
CA SER A 211 -22.59 -0.53 -38.54
C SER A 211 -23.90 -0.84 -39.29
N GLY A 212 -24.32 0.03 -40.21
CA GLY A 212 -25.51 -0.19 -41.03
C GLY A 212 -25.33 -1.34 -42.08
N HIS A 213 -24.11 -1.60 -42.51
CA HIS A 213 -23.82 -2.67 -43.46
C HIS A 213 -23.51 -4.01 -42.80
N TYR A 214 -22.86 -3.97 -41.62
CA TYR A 214 -22.33 -5.16 -40.95
C TYR A 214 -23.01 -5.49 -39.63
N GLY A 215 -23.82 -4.53 -39.07
CA GLY A 215 -24.56 -4.76 -37.83
C GLY A 215 -25.54 -5.90 -37.95
N GLY A 216 -25.50 -6.81 -36.95
CA GLY A 216 -26.28 -8.06 -36.97
C GLY A 216 -25.64 -9.21 -37.77
N ALA A 217 -24.61 -8.93 -38.61
CA ALA A 217 -23.90 -9.96 -39.38
C ALA A 217 -22.57 -10.37 -38.75
N ILE A 218 -21.91 -9.49 -38.02
CA ILE A 218 -20.64 -9.76 -37.34
C ILE A 218 -20.71 -9.38 -35.88
N ALA A 219 -19.85 -9.94 -35.04
CA ALA A 219 -19.72 -9.58 -33.65
C ALA A 219 -19.08 -8.19 -33.52
N ASN A 220 -19.63 -7.36 -32.64
CA ASN A 220 -19.02 -6.12 -32.22
C ASN A 220 -18.07 -6.39 -31.04
N PRO A 221 -16.75 -6.13 -31.16
CA PRO A 221 -15.78 -6.38 -30.09
C PRO A 221 -16.13 -5.70 -28.78
N ILE A 222 -16.69 -4.50 -28.80
CA ILE A 222 -17.11 -3.77 -27.59
C ILE A 222 -18.24 -4.53 -26.88
N ASN A 223 -19.28 -4.95 -27.62
CA ASN A 223 -20.39 -5.69 -27.03
C ASN A 223 -19.92 -7.04 -26.44
N VAL A 224 -18.99 -7.72 -27.14
CA VAL A 224 -18.40 -8.97 -26.64
C VAL A 224 -17.60 -8.72 -25.38
N LEU A 225 -16.75 -7.69 -25.35
CA LEU A 225 -15.94 -7.35 -24.18
C LEU A 225 -16.82 -7.02 -22.97
N CYS A 226 -17.83 -6.16 -23.15
CA CYS A 226 -18.78 -5.82 -22.09
C CYS A 226 -19.47 -7.07 -21.52
N LYS A 227 -19.89 -7.99 -22.41
CA LYS A 227 -20.52 -9.24 -21.96
C LYS A 227 -19.54 -10.13 -21.21
N LEU A 228 -18.32 -10.33 -21.70
CA LEU A 228 -17.29 -11.13 -21.03
C LEU A 228 -17.01 -10.59 -19.62
N ILE A 229 -16.96 -9.27 -19.44
CA ILE A 229 -16.78 -8.63 -18.13
C ILE A 229 -18.02 -8.82 -17.25
N ALA A 230 -19.21 -8.60 -17.78
CA ALA A 230 -20.46 -8.77 -17.01
C ALA A 230 -20.65 -10.24 -16.55
N ASP A 231 -20.27 -11.21 -17.37
CA ASP A 231 -20.35 -12.62 -17.03
C ASP A 231 -19.28 -13.08 -16.01
N ALA A 232 -18.32 -12.22 -15.65
CA ALA A 232 -17.29 -12.52 -14.65
C ALA A 232 -17.78 -12.47 -13.20
N THR A 233 -18.94 -11.84 -12.96
CA THR A 233 -19.56 -11.74 -11.64
C THR A 233 -21.05 -12.02 -11.73
N ASN A 234 -21.67 -12.45 -10.63
CA ASN A 234 -23.12 -12.60 -10.55
C ASN A 234 -23.77 -11.38 -9.85
N GLU A 235 -25.12 -11.42 -9.75
CA GLU A 235 -25.93 -10.37 -9.10
C GLU A 235 -25.62 -10.21 -7.60
N ASP A 236 -25.10 -11.24 -6.95
CA ASP A 236 -24.66 -11.22 -5.55
C ASP A 236 -23.23 -10.69 -5.36
N GLY A 237 -22.59 -10.18 -6.43
CA GLY A 237 -21.23 -9.66 -6.40
C GLY A 237 -20.12 -10.72 -6.31
N ARG A 238 -20.47 -12.01 -6.48
CA ARG A 238 -19.50 -13.12 -6.44
C ARG A 238 -18.79 -13.28 -7.78
N ILE A 239 -17.48 -13.43 -7.74
CA ILE A 239 -16.63 -13.70 -8.93
C ILE A 239 -16.88 -15.14 -9.41
N LEU A 240 -17.02 -15.32 -10.73
CA LEU A 240 -17.44 -16.59 -11.33
C LEU A 240 -16.32 -17.37 -12.05
N PHE A 241 -15.06 -16.98 -11.88
CA PHE A 241 -13.95 -17.75 -12.44
C PHE A 241 -13.84 -19.10 -11.72
N PRO A 242 -13.97 -20.25 -12.40
CA PRO A 242 -13.88 -21.57 -11.78
C PRO A 242 -12.53 -21.76 -11.07
N GLY A 243 -12.55 -22.19 -9.80
CA GLY A 243 -11.36 -22.37 -8.98
C GLY A 243 -10.86 -21.10 -8.27
N PHE A 244 -11.46 -19.94 -8.54
CA PHE A 244 -11.00 -18.66 -7.99
C PHE A 244 -11.06 -18.61 -6.45
N TYR A 245 -12.04 -19.26 -5.85
CA TYR A 245 -12.26 -19.27 -4.41
C TYR A 245 -11.66 -20.48 -3.67
N ASP A 246 -11.00 -21.42 -4.38
CA ASP A 246 -10.56 -22.69 -3.79
C ASP A 246 -9.60 -22.53 -2.60
N LYS A 247 -8.86 -21.42 -2.55
CA LYS A 247 -7.91 -21.08 -1.48
C LYS A 247 -8.35 -19.87 -0.65
N VAL A 248 -9.58 -19.39 -0.82
CA VAL A 248 -10.13 -18.26 -0.04
C VAL A 248 -10.63 -18.77 1.28
N GLU A 249 -10.07 -18.27 2.37
CA GLU A 249 -10.50 -18.57 3.73
C GLU A 249 -11.59 -17.59 4.18
N GLU A 250 -12.58 -18.11 4.90
CA GLU A 250 -13.58 -17.29 5.57
C GLU A 250 -13.00 -16.66 6.85
N ALA A 251 -13.49 -15.46 7.19
CA ALA A 251 -13.19 -14.90 8.49
C ALA A 251 -13.71 -15.82 9.60
N SER A 252 -12.89 -16.10 10.60
CA SER A 252 -13.30 -16.87 11.78
C SER A 252 -14.36 -16.15 12.58
N ASP A 253 -15.09 -16.86 13.43
CA ASP A 253 -16.12 -16.26 14.29
C ASP A 253 -15.56 -15.15 15.19
N ASP A 254 -14.31 -15.27 15.63
CA ASP A 254 -13.69 -14.25 16.48
C ASP A 254 -13.25 -13.03 15.66
N GLU A 255 -12.76 -13.23 14.43
CA GLU A 255 -12.50 -12.13 13.50
C GLU A 255 -13.80 -11.39 13.14
N ARG A 256 -14.89 -12.11 12.86
CA ARG A 256 -16.21 -11.51 12.60
C ARG A 256 -16.76 -10.71 13.79
N LYS A 257 -16.62 -11.24 15.01
CA LYS A 257 -17.00 -10.51 16.22
C LYS A 257 -16.18 -9.23 16.40
N MET A 258 -14.87 -9.32 16.15
CA MET A 258 -13.98 -8.16 16.20
C MET A 258 -14.38 -7.12 15.15
N LEU A 259 -14.58 -7.51 13.88
CA LEU A 259 -15.02 -6.61 12.81
C LEU A 259 -16.37 -5.96 13.14
N ALA A 260 -17.31 -6.71 13.72
CA ALA A 260 -18.60 -6.17 14.14
C ALA A 260 -18.49 -5.18 15.32
N SER A 261 -17.40 -5.23 16.09
CA SER A 261 -17.15 -4.28 17.19
C SER A 261 -16.55 -2.95 16.71
N ILE A 262 -16.09 -2.88 15.47
CA ILE A 262 -15.52 -1.66 14.88
C ILE A 262 -16.66 -0.67 14.61
N PRO A 263 -16.65 0.53 15.19
CA PRO A 263 -17.68 1.54 14.97
C PRO A 263 -17.51 2.19 13.58
N LEU A 264 -17.88 1.46 12.53
CA LEU A 264 -17.84 1.97 11.16
C LEU A 264 -19.09 2.80 10.89
N ASP A 265 -18.92 4.10 10.68
CA ASP A 265 -19.99 5.00 10.23
C ASP A 265 -20.26 4.79 8.74
N LEU A 266 -21.12 3.84 8.39
CA LEU A 266 -21.47 3.54 7.00
C LEU A 266 -22.18 4.71 6.29
N GLU A 267 -22.96 5.52 7.01
CA GLU A 267 -23.62 6.68 6.42
C GLU A 267 -22.61 7.80 6.12
N GLY A 268 -21.69 8.07 7.05
CA GLY A 268 -20.56 8.98 6.82
C GLY A 268 -19.68 8.49 5.68
N TYR A 269 -19.39 7.18 5.61
CA TYR A 269 -18.61 6.57 4.53
C TYR A 269 -19.28 6.77 3.15
N LYS A 270 -20.58 6.45 3.02
CA LYS A 270 -21.34 6.71 1.79
C LYS A 270 -21.32 8.18 1.39
N LYS A 271 -21.54 9.08 2.37
CA LYS A 271 -21.57 10.52 2.15
C LYS A 271 -20.21 11.07 1.73
N SER A 272 -19.10 10.54 2.24
CA SER A 272 -17.75 11.01 1.90
C SER A 272 -17.39 10.76 0.43
N ILE A 273 -17.97 9.74 -0.19
CA ILE A 273 -17.77 9.37 -1.61
C ILE A 273 -19.01 9.62 -2.49
N GLU A 274 -20.04 10.27 -1.93
CA GLU A 274 -21.27 10.68 -2.64
C GLU A 274 -21.97 9.51 -3.35
N VAL A 275 -22.13 8.36 -2.65
CA VAL A 275 -22.91 7.21 -3.15
C VAL A 275 -24.12 6.93 -2.27
N ASP A 276 -25.23 6.54 -2.89
CA ASP A 276 -26.48 6.21 -2.18
C ASP A 276 -26.41 4.82 -1.53
N GLU A 277 -25.80 3.85 -2.21
CA GLU A 277 -25.72 2.46 -1.77
C GLU A 277 -24.31 1.89 -1.92
N LEU A 278 -23.94 0.97 -1.00
CA LEU A 278 -22.69 0.21 -1.07
C LEU A 278 -22.93 -1.09 -1.86
N PHE A 279 -21.93 -1.50 -2.62
CA PHE A 279 -21.94 -2.72 -3.42
C PHE A 279 -20.86 -3.69 -2.94
N GLY A 280 -21.03 -4.99 -3.24
CA GLY A 280 -20.04 -6.04 -3.00
C GLY A 280 -20.69 -7.39 -2.74
N GLU A 281 -19.87 -8.42 -2.47
CA GLU A 281 -20.31 -9.79 -2.30
C GLU A 281 -21.36 -9.88 -1.16
N LYS A 282 -22.54 -10.44 -1.48
CA LYS A 282 -23.66 -10.54 -0.55
C LYS A 282 -23.34 -11.48 0.60
N GLY A 283 -23.82 -11.13 1.79
CA GLY A 283 -23.59 -11.91 3.01
C GLY A 283 -22.36 -11.49 3.81
N TYR A 284 -21.60 -10.50 3.34
CA TYR A 284 -20.43 -9.97 4.01
C TYR A 284 -20.59 -8.48 4.33
N SER A 285 -20.08 -8.06 5.49
CA SER A 285 -19.99 -6.65 5.87
C SER A 285 -18.98 -5.90 4.99
N THR A 286 -19.02 -4.57 5.01
CA THR A 286 -18.06 -3.73 4.26
C THR A 286 -16.60 -4.06 4.63
N LEU A 287 -16.32 -4.23 5.91
CA LEU A 287 -14.98 -4.57 6.39
C LEU A 287 -14.54 -5.98 5.95
N GLU A 288 -15.46 -6.95 5.91
CA GLU A 288 -15.14 -8.27 5.35
C GLU A 288 -14.87 -8.19 3.84
N ARG A 289 -15.67 -7.43 3.08
CA ARG A 289 -15.49 -7.25 1.64
C ARG A 289 -14.15 -6.61 1.29
N THR A 290 -13.69 -5.65 2.10
CA THR A 290 -12.43 -4.94 1.84
C THR A 290 -11.20 -5.63 2.41
N GLY A 291 -11.33 -6.47 3.44
CA GLY A 291 -10.19 -7.12 4.11
C GLY A 291 -10.08 -8.63 3.90
N PHE A 292 -11.21 -9.33 3.75
CA PHE A 292 -11.27 -10.80 3.74
C PHE A 292 -11.82 -11.40 2.45
N ARG A 293 -12.40 -10.57 1.57
CA ARG A 293 -12.97 -11.05 0.31
C ARG A 293 -12.18 -10.50 -0.88
N PRO A 294 -11.99 -11.31 -1.93
CA PRO A 294 -11.41 -10.81 -3.17
C PRO A 294 -12.40 -9.91 -3.91
N SER A 295 -11.88 -9.02 -4.76
CA SER A 295 -12.70 -8.23 -5.68
C SER A 295 -12.23 -8.38 -7.12
N PHE A 296 -13.11 -8.06 -8.07
CA PHE A 296 -12.82 -7.96 -9.49
C PHE A 296 -13.34 -6.61 -10.00
N ASP A 297 -12.44 -5.80 -10.55
CA ASP A 297 -12.72 -4.43 -10.95
C ASP A 297 -12.21 -4.13 -12.36
N VAL A 298 -12.95 -3.29 -13.09
CA VAL A 298 -12.54 -2.75 -14.37
C VAL A 298 -11.91 -1.38 -14.16
N CYS A 299 -10.59 -1.31 -14.30
CA CYS A 299 -9.82 -0.07 -14.10
C CYS A 299 -9.84 0.85 -15.32
N GLY A 300 -10.21 0.34 -16.49
CA GLY A 300 -10.33 1.11 -17.72
C GLY A 300 -10.95 0.28 -18.82
N ILE A 301 -11.75 0.90 -19.68
CA ILE A 301 -12.35 0.26 -20.85
C ILE A 301 -12.40 1.28 -21.99
N TRP A 302 -12.01 0.87 -23.20
CA TRP A 302 -12.01 1.73 -24.36
C TRP A 302 -12.17 0.95 -25.68
N GLY A 303 -12.59 1.67 -26.72
CA GLY A 303 -12.79 1.18 -28.07
C GLY A 303 -13.84 1.98 -28.79
N GLY A 304 -13.89 1.85 -30.11
CA GLY A 304 -14.86 2.59 -30.95
C GLY A 304 -14.53 4.06 -31.10
N TYR A 305 -15.55 4.84 -31.42
CA TYR A 305 -15.43 6.26 -31.66
C TYR A 305 -15.76 7.06 -30.39
N THR A 306 -14.84 7.91 -29.98
CA THR A 306 -14.95 8.75 -28.78
C THR A 306 -14.81 10.25 -29.10
N GLY A 307 -14.71 10.63 -30.38
CA GLY A 307 -14.66 12.04 -30.81
C GLY A 307 -16.04 12.69 -30.86
N ASP A 308 -16.06 14.00 -31.17
CA ASP A 308 -17.28 14.77 -31.28
C ASP A 308 -18.21 14.26 -32.39
N GLY A 309 -19.53 14.34 -32.13
CA GLY A 309 -20.58 13.90 -33.05
C GLY A 309 -20.79 12.37 -33.07
N ALA A 310 -21.59 11.91 -34.04
CA ALA A 310 -21.94 10.50 -34.20
C ALA A 310 -21.16 9.85 -35.32
N LYS A 311 -20.64 8.62 -35.09
CA LYS A 311 -20.03 7.77 -36.12
C LYS A 311 -20.65 6.38 -36.06
N THR A 312 -21.34 5.95 -37.11
CA THR A 312 -22.01 4.64 -37.23
C THR A 312 -20.98 3.56 -37.56
N VAL A 313 -20.23 3.10 -36.56
CA VAL A 313 -19.09 2.20 -36.70
C VAL A 313 -19.20 0.99 -35.81
N ILE A 314 -18.71 -0.16 -36.30
CA ILE A 314 -18.29 -1.31 -35.48
C ILE A 314 -16.78 -1.28 -35.44
N ALA A 315 -16.21 -1.08 -34.27
CA ALA A 315 -14.77 -1.02 -34.07
C ALA A 315 -14.13 -2.40 -34.37
N SER A 316 -12.91 -2.37 -34.90
CA SER A 316 -12.11 -3.58 -35.11
C SER A 316 -11.59 -4.19 -33.81
N LYS A 317 -11.43 -3.35 -32.78
CA LYS A 317 -10.89 -3.76 -31.47
C LYS A 317 -11.58 -3.07 -30.31
N ALA A 318 -11.57 -3.76 -29.15
CA ALA A 318 -11.95 -3.20 -27.87
C ALA A 318 -10.96 -3.65 -26.78
N TYR A 319 -10.78 -2.86 -25.76
CA TYR A 319 -9.78 -3.07 -24.71
C TYR A 319 -10.36 -2.83 -23.32
N ALA A 320 -9.83 -3.57 -22.33
CA ALA A 320 -10.04 -3.22 -20.93
C ALA A 320 -8.78 -3.50 -20.11
N LYS A 321 -8.65 -2.78 -19.01
CA LYS A 321 -7.74 -3.07 -17.91
C LYS A 321 -8.55 -3.63 -16.75
N LEU A 322 -8.13 -4.78 -16.26
CA LEU A 322 -8.84 -5.55 -15.25
C LEU A 322 -7.93 -5.75 -14.05
N SER A 323 -8.48 -5.72 -12.84
CA SER A 323 -7.76 -6.07 -11.63
C SER A 323 -8.59 -6.98 -10.74
N CYS A 324 -7.91 -7.88 -10.03
CA CYS A 324 -8.46 -8.56 -8.86
C CYS A 324 -7.66 -8.14 -7.63
N ARG A 325 -8.34 -7.77 -6.56
CA ARG A 325 -7.73 -7.82 -5.23
C ARG A 325 -7.85 -9.24 -4.70
N LEU A 326 -6.72 -9.78 -4.25
CA LEU A 326 -6.62 -11.16 -3.80
C LEU A 326 -6.52 -11.21 -2.28
N VAL A 327 -7.06 -12.26 -1.67
CA VAL A 327 -6.89 -12.48 -0.24
C VAL A 327 -5.74 -13.43 0.03
N PRO A 328 -5.26 -13.54 1.28
CA PRO A 328 -4.20 -14.48 1.64
C PRO A 328 -4.48 -15.90 1.12
N HIS A 329 -3.41 -16.63 0.77
CA HIS A 329 -3.41 -17.96 0.17
C HIS A 329 -3.82 -18.03 -1.32
N GLN A 330 -4.36 -16.96 -1.92
CA GLN A 330 -4.49 -16.86 -3.36
C GLN A 330 -3.15 -16.47 -3.98
N ASP A 331 -2.50 -17.40 -4.68
CA ASP A 331 -1.29 -17.08 -5.44
C ASP A 331 -1.61 -16.24 -6.67
N TYR A 332 -1.00 -15.06 -6.81
CA TYR A 332 -1.31 -14.12 -7.89
C TYR A 332 -0.94 -14.64 -9.27
N LYS A 333 0.06 -15.54 -9.36
CA LYS A 333 0.44 -16.17 -10.65
C LYS A 333 -0.56 -17.23 -11.07
N GLU A 334 -0.99 -18.07 -10.11
CA GLU A 334 -2.05 -19.06 -10.35
C GLU A 334 -3.36 -18.37 -10.75
N ILE A 335 -3.78 -17.33 -10.03
CA ILE A 335 -4.97 -16.54 -10.36
C ILE A 335 -4.78 -15.82 -11.70
N GLY A 336 -3.57 -15.30 -11.96
CA GLY A 336 -3.21 -14.67 -13.22
C GLY A 336 -3.46 -15.59 -14.42
N GLN A 337 -3.03 -16.83 -14.31
CA GLN A 337 -3.24 -17.86 -15.34
C GLN A 337 -4.71 -18.27 -15.44
N LEU A 338 -5.37 -18.53 -14.28
CA LEU A 338 -6.77 -18.97 -14.21
C LEU A 338 -7.72 -17.97 -14.90
N VAL A 339 -7.58 -16.68 -14.61
CA VAL A 339 -8.40 -15.63 -15.22
C VAL A 339 -8.10 -15.52 -16.72
N SER A 340 -6.82 -15.60 -17.11
CA SER A 340 -6.42 -15.56 -18.51
C SER A 340 -7.01 -16.72 -19.31
N ASP A 341 -7.00 -17.93 -18.75
CA ASP A 341 -7.56 -19.12 -19.39
C ASP A 341 -9.10 -19.07 -19.45
N TYR A 342 -9.74 -18.52 -18.41
CA TYR A 342 -11.18 -18.31 -18.41
C TYR A 342 -11.62 -17.45 -19.60
N PHE A 343 -11.07 -16.24 -19.74
CA PHE A 343 -11.47 -15.33 -20.82
C PHE A 343 -11.20 -15.91 -22.21
N LYS A 344 -10.08 -16.61 -22.41
CA LYS A 344 -9.78 -17.31 -23.67
C LYS A 344 -10.79 -18.43 -23.96
N ARG A 345 -11.20 -19.18 -22.94
CA ARG A 345 -12.14 -20.31 -23.07
C ARG A 345 -13.56 -19.87 -23.39
N VAL A 346 -14.05 -18.79 -22.73
CA VAL A 346 -15.44 -18.33 -22.90
C VAL A 346 -15.62 -17.39 -24.08
N ALA A 347 -14.53 -16.97 -24.71
CA ALA A 347 -14.56 -16.10 -25.88
C ALA A 347 -15.34 -16.74 -27.02
N PRO A 348 -16.32 -16.06 -27.65
CA PRO A 348 -17.02 -16.58 -28.82
C PRO A 348 -16.07 -16.68 -30.01
N LYS A 349 -16.26 -17.70 -30.86
CA LYS A 349 -15.42 -17.93 -32.05
C LYS A 349 -15.46 -16.78 -33.08
N SER A 350 -16.40 -15.85 -32.94
CA SER A 350 -16.57 -14.68 -33.81
C SER A 350 -15.57 -13.56 -33.56
N VAL A 351 -14.77 -13.64 -32.49
CA VAL A 351 -13.71 -12.69 -32.15
C VAL A 351 -12.44 -13.41 -31.69
N LYS A 352 -11.32 -12.70 -31.66
CA LYS A 352 -10.10 -13.15 -30.99
C LYS A 352 -9.96 -12.39 -29.68
N VAL A 353 -9.63 -13.11 -28.62
CA VAL A 353 -9.33 -12.52 -27.30
C VAL A 353 -7.87 -12.76 -26.98
N ASP A 354 -7.14 -11.69 -26.76
CA ASP A 354 -5.81 -11.68 -26.18
C ASP A 354 -5.87 -11.05 -24.80
N ILE A 355 -5.32 -11.73 -23.80
CA ILE A 355 -5.25 -11.24 -22.43
C ILE A 355 -3.82 -11.39 -21.94
N LYS A 356 -3.25 -10.25 -21.53
CA LYS A 356 -1.89 -10.14 -21.04
C LYS A 356 -1.93 -9.87 -19.54
N PHE A 357 -1.36 -10.77 -18.76
CA PHE A 357 -1.04 -10.52 -17.37
C PHE A 357 0.08 -9.48 -17.31
N LEU A 358 -0.13 -8.39 -16.57
CA LEU A 358 0.81 -7.27 -16.49
C LEU A 358 1.69 -7.36 -15.26
N HIS A 359 1.08 -7.44 -14.09
CA HIS A 359 1.79 -7.56 -12.82
C HIS A 359 0.86 -8.13 -11.74
N GLY A 360 1.44 -8.46 -10.60
CA GLY A 360 0.70 -8.89 -9.42
C GLY A 360 1.61 -9.02 -8.22
N GLY A 361 1.01 -9.16 -7.05
CA GLY A 361 1.68 -9.37 -5.79
C GLY A 361 0.86 -10.22 -4.85
N GLN A 362 1.53 -10.96 -3.99
CA GLN A 362 0.92 -11.83 -3.01
C GLN A 362 0.28 -11.01 -1.89
N GLY A 363 -0.84 -11.49 -1.34
CA GLY A 363 -1.38 -10.99 -0.07
C GLY A 363 -0.50 -11.38 1.12
N TYR A 364 -0.66 -10.68 2.22
CA TYR A 364 0.11 -10.89 3.44
C TYR A 364 -0.79 -11.06 4.66
N VAL A 365 -0.37 -11.91 5.60
CA VAL A 365 -0.97 -12.04 6.94
C VAL A 365 0.12 -12.09 8.01
N CYS A 366 -0.03 -11.23 9.01
CA CYS A 366 0.78 -11.23 10.22
C CYS A 366 0.10 -12.08 11.30
N PRO A 367 0.77 -13.12 11.86
CA PRO A 367 0.24 -13.87 12.99
C PRO A 367 0.14 -12.98 14.23
N ILE A 368 -1.05 -12.88 14.80
CA ILE A 368 -1.31 -12.02 15.97
C ILE A 368 -0.79 -12.59 17.30
N ASP A 369 -0.40 -13.84 17.31
CA ASP A 369 0.17 -14.55 18.46
C ASP A 369 1.70 -14.45 18.53
N MET A 370 2.37 -13.96 17.46
CA MET A 370 3.82 -13.83 17.47
C MET A 370 4.30 -12.77 18.49
N PRO A 371 5.43 -13.01 19.18
CA PRO A 371 5.92 -12.12 20.23
C PRO A 371 6.12 -10.67 19.79
N ALA A 372 6.65 -10.44 18.59
CA ALA A 372 6.86 -9.09 18.05
C ALA A 372 5.53 -8.34 17.82
N TYR A 373 4.47 -9.06 17.37
CA TYR A 373 3.14 -8.45 17.28
C TYR A 373 2.61 -8.04 18.67
N LYS A 374 2.83 -8.87 19.69
CA LYS A 374 2.44 -8.51 21.06
C LYS A 374 3.21 -7.32 21.62
N ALA A 375 4.47 -7.14 21.24
CA ALA A 375 5.22 -5.93 21.58
C ALA A 375 4.61 -4.69 20.93
N ALA A 376 4.24 -4.77 19.65
CA ALA A 376 3.55 -3.68 18.94
C ALA A 376 2.16 -3.38 19.54
N GLU A 377 1.38 -4.43 19.84
CA GLU A 377 0.07 -4.31 20.50
C GLU A 377 0.18 -3.53 21.81
N ARG A 378 1.15 -3.88 22.68
CA ARG A 378 1.39 -3.19 23.95
C ARG A 378 1.90 -1.75 23.73
N GLY A 379 2.81 -1.57 22.76
CA GLY A 379 3.36 -0.25 22.42
C GLY A 379 2.25 0.74 22.04
N VAL A 380 1.30 0.30 21.23
CA VAL A 380 0.12 1.12 20.86
C VAL A 380 -0.82 1.30 22.05
N GLU A 381 -1.15 0.23 22.79
CA GLU A 381 -2.06 0.29 23.94
C GLU A 381 -1.59 1.28 25.00
N MET A 382 -0.28 1.33 25.29
CA MET A 382 0.30 2.28 26.26
C MET A 382 0.09 3.74 25.88
N VAL A 383 -0.01 4.06 24.62
CA VAL A 383 -0.18 5.43 24.10
C VAL A 383 -1.64 5.81 23.95
N PHE A 384 -2.44 4.92 23.41
CA PHE A 384 -3.85 5.18 23.11
C PHE A 384 -4.79 4.82 24.28
N GLY A 385 -4.29 4.13 25.31
CA GLY A 385 -5.11 3.68 26.45
C GLY A 385 -6.14 2.60 26.09
N LYS A 386 -6.05 2.05 24.89
CA LYS A 386 -6.94 1.01 24.36
C LYS A 386 -6.09 -0.01 23.59
N ARG A 387 -6.43 -1.28 23.72
CA ARG A 387 -5.85 -2.32 22.91
C ARG A 387 -6.18 -2.06 21.43
N PRO A 388 -5.18 -2.07 20.53
CA PRO A 388 -5.45 -1.87 19.11
C PRO A 388 -6.26 -3.02 18.53
N LEU A 389 -7.09 -2.68 17.56
CA LEU A 389 -7.82 -3.66 16.75
C LEU A 389 -6.85 -4.32 15.77
N ALA A 390 -6.97 -5.63 15.61
CA ALA A 390 -6.26 -6.38 14.58
C ALA A 390 -7.09 -6.34 13.30
N ALA A 391 -6.76 -5.50 12.33
CA ALA A 391 -7.56 -5.33 11.12
C ALA A 391 -6.78 -5.73 9.87
N ARG A 392 -7.49 -6.30 8.88
CA ARG A 392 -6.96 -6.50 7.53
C ARG A 392 -7.37 -5.31 6.67
N LEU A 393 -6.41 -4.72 5.98
CA LEU A 393 -6.66 -3.59 5.08
C LEU A 393 -6.82 -4.05 3.64
N GLY A 394 -7.60 -3.27 2.88
CA GLY A 394 -7.89 -3.55 1.48
C GLY A 394 -6.75 -3.24 0.52
N GLY A 395 -5.80 -2.42 0.93
CA GLY A 395 -4.63 -2.05 0.14
C GLY A 395 -3.66 -3.20 -0.07
N SER A 396 -2.77 -3.06 -1.04
CA SER A 396 -1.71 -4.01 -1.33
C SER A 396 -0.37 -3.30 -1.26
N ILE A 397 0.53 -3.85 -0.47
CA ILE A 397 1.95 -3.46 -0.42
C ILE A 397 2.73 -4.72 -0.83
N PRO A 398 2.95 -4.94 -2.13
CA PRO A 398 3.49 -6.21 -2.63
C PRO A 398 4.84 -6.58 -2.06
N ILE A 399 5.64 -5.58 -1.69
CA ILE A 399 6.97 -5.80 -1.13
C ILE A 399 6.96 -6.53 0.21
N ILE A 400 5.89 -6.39 1.01
CA ILE A 400 5.79 -7.09 2.29
C ILE A 400 5.83 -8.61 2.09
N SER A 401 5.13 -9.11 1.09
CA SER A 401 5.19 -10.54 0.75
C SER A 401 6.54 -10.94 0.12
N THR A 402 7.19 -10.03 -0.59
CA THR A 402 8.53 -10.25 -1.15
C THR A 402 9.58 -10.39 -0.04
N PHE A 403 9.52 -9.57 0.99
CA PHE A 403 10.36 -9.71 2.18
C PHE A 403 10.17 -11.09 2.83
N GLU A 404 8.94 -11.52 3.04
CA GLU A 404 8.65 -12.84 3.61
C GLU A 404 9.22 -13.97 2.74
N GLN A 405 9.05 -13.89 1.43
CA GLN A 405 9.55 -14.90 0.49
C GLN A 405 11.08 -15.00 0.46
N ILE A 406 11.77 -13.85 0.49
CA ILE A 406 13.23 -13.81 0.35
C ILE A 406 13.94 -13.98 1.70
N LEU A 407 13.53 -13.24 2.72
CA LEU A 407 14.20 -13.25 4.05
C LEU A 407 13.63 -14.30 5.00
N GLY A 408 12.42 -14.81 4.73
CA GLY A 408 11.76 -15.80 5.59
C GLY A 408 11.26 -15.25 6.92
N VAL A 409 11.07 -13.92 7.03
CA VAL A 409 10.67 -13.25 8.27
C VAL A 409 9.33 -12.55 8.11
N LYS A 410 8.62 -12.40 9.23
CA LYS A 410 7.34 -11.71 9.28
C LYS A 410 7.51 -10.20 9.48
N THR A 411 6.54 -9.45 8.98
CA THR A 411 6.48 -7.98 9.06
C THR A 411 5.39 -7.57 10.03
N ILE A 412 5.70 -6.65 10.93
CA ILE A 412 4.73 -5.94 11.76
C ILE A 412 4.35 -4.65 11.03
N LEU A 413 3.05 -4.48 10.76
CA LEU A 413 2.51 -3.30 10.11
C LEU A 413 1.89 -2.40 11.19
N MET A 414 2.63 -1.35 11.56
CA MET A 414 2.31 -0.45 12.66
C MET A 414 2.24 0.99 12.14
N GLY A 415 1.23 1.26 11.31
CA GLY A 415 1.02 2.56 10.71
C GLY A 415 0.20 3.51 11.57
N PHE A 416 0.29 4.79 11.25
CA PHE A 416 -0.34 5.91 11.96
C PHE A 416 -1.11 6.84 11.03
N GLY A 417 -1.22 6.49 9.75
CA GLY A 417 -2.03 7.18 8.77
C GLY A 417 -3.52 7.10 9.10
N LEU A 418 -4.31 7.97 8.50
CA LEU A 418 -5.77 7.99 8.60
C LEU A 418 -6.37 8.17 7.20
N GLU A 419 -7.57 7.68 6.96
CA GLU A 419 -8.28 7.92 5.69
C GLU A 419 -8.43 9.44 5.40
N SER A 420 -8.60 10.25 6.46
CA SER A 420 -8.69 11.71 6.35
C SER A 420 -7.39 12.40 5.95
N ASN A 421 -6.28 11.67 5.85
CA ASN A 421 -4.98 12.23 5.47
C ASN A 421 -4.85 12.47 3.96
N ALA A 422 -5.82 12.02 3.16
CA ALA A 422 -5.92 12.27 1.73
C ALA A 422 -4.64 11.86 0.95
N ILE A 423 -4.05 10.70 1.31
CA ILE A 423 -2.89 10.15 0.58
C ILE A 423 -3.23 10.01 -0.91
N HIS A 424 -2.24 10.17 -1.80
CA HIS A 424 -2.38 10.19 -3.26
C HIS A 424 -3.30 11.29 -3.82
N SER A 425 -3.83 12.18 -2.96
CA SER A 425 -4.73 13.28 -3.34
C SER A 425 -4.09 14.65 -3.05
N PRO A 426 -4.59 15.74 -3.66
CA PRO A 426 -4.26 17.08 -3.19
C PRO A 426 -4.62 17.29 -1.72
N ASN A 427 -3.85 18.13 -1.04
CA ASN A 427 -3.99 18.40 0.40
C ASN A 427 -3.73 17.19 1.30
N GLU A 428 -2.81 16.32 0.90
CA GLU A 428 -2.28 15.29 1.80
C GLU A 428 -1.78 15.93 3.08
N ASN A 429 -2.02 15.24 4.20
CA ASN A 429 -1.70 15.79 5.50
C ASN A 429 -1.57 14.71 6.57
N MET A 430 -0.91 15.03 7.69
CA MET A 430 -0.81 14.18 8.87
C MET A 430 -1.15 14.97 10.13
N PRO A 431 -2.05 14.50 11.03
CA PRO A 431 -2.26 15.15 12.32
C PRO A 431 -0.98 15.12 13.16
N LEU A 432 -0.61 16.27 13.77
CA LEU A 432 0.50 16.33 14.72
C LEU A 432 0.29 15.42 15.93
N SER A 433 -0.96 15.19 16.31
CA SER A 433 -1.33 14.24 17.37
C SER A 433 -0.88 12.82 17.01
N MET A 434 -1.10 12.39 15.74
CA MET A 434 -0.70 11.07 15.25
C MET A 434 0.82 10.95 15.08
N PHE A 435 1.47 12.00 14.59
CA PHE A 435 2.94 12.07 14.53
C PHE A 435 3.57 11.86 15.91
N ARG A 436 3.09 12.57 16.94
CA ARG A 436 3.58 12.44 18.32
C ARG A 436 3.27 11.07 18.92
N LYS A 437 2.02 10.61 18.79
CA LYS A 437 1.58 9.29 19.27
C LYS A 437 2.36 8.17 18.58
N GLY A 438 2.65 8.31 17.28
CA GLY A 438 3.42 7.37 16.50
C GLY A 438 4.84 7.19 17.05
N ILE A 439 5.56 8.29 17.27
CA ILE A 439 6.90 8.24 17.88
C ILE A 439 6.85 7.52 19.24
N GLU A 440 5.89 7.91 20.11
CA GLU A 440 5.75 7.30 21.45
C GLU A 440 5.43 5.79 21.35
N ALA A 441 4.55 5.39 20.45
CA ALA A 441 4.14 4.01 20.28
C ALA A 441 5.29 3.13 19.73
N VAL A 442 6.06 3.62 18.78
CA VAL A 442 7.23 2.92 18.25
C VAL A 442 8.35 2.82 19.30
N VAL A 443 8.58 3.87 20.09
CA VAL A 443 9.51 3.76 21.24
C VAL A 443 9.07 2.64 22.18
N ASN A 444 7.79 2.61 22.53
CA ASN A 444 7.26 1.57 23.41
C ASN A 444 7.36 0.17 22.77
N PHE A 445 7.16 0.06 21.45
CA PHE A 445 7.42 -1.20 20.73
C PHE A 445 8.85 -1.69 20.96
N HIS A 446 9.87 -0.84 20.77
CA HIS A 446 11.26 -1.21 20.97
C HIS A 446 11.53 -1.66 22.43
N LEU A 447 10.97 -0.95 23.42
CA LEU A 447 11.12 -1.29 24.83
C LEU A 447 10.41 -2.60 25.22
N GLU A 448 9.26 -2.90 24.61
CA GLU A 448 8.55 -4.17 24.82
C GLU A 448 9.23 -5.32 24.07
N TYR A 449 9.75 -5.08 22.85
CA TYR A 449 10.51 -6.06 22.09
C TYR A 449 11.79 -6.50 22.79
N ASP A 450 12.46 -5.61 23.51
CA ASP A 450 13.64 -5.90 24.34
C ASP A 450 13.37 -6.88 25.51
N LYS A 451 12.10 -7.14 25.83
CA LYS A 451 11.71 -8.07 26.89
C LYS A 451 11.50 -9.51 26.40
N LEU A 452 11.54 -9.71 25.09
CA LEU A 452 11.33 -11.00 24.42
C LEU A 452 12.66 -11.76 24.30
#